data_e57c3b4abe28dd6fcf1b18d9275b9925
#
_entry.id   e57c3b4abe28dd6fcf1b18d9275b9925
#
_cell.length_a   1.000
_cell.length_b   1.000
_cell.length_c   1.000
_cell.angle_alpha   90.00
_cell.angle_beta   90.00
_cell.angle_gamma   90.00
#
_symmetry.space_group_name_H-M   'P 1'
#
loop_
_entity.id
_entity.type
_entity.pdbx_description
1 polymer ?
#
loop_
_entity_poly.entity_id
_entity_poly.type
_entity_poly.pdbx_seq_one_letter_code
_entity_poly.pdbx_strand_id
1 'polypeptide(L)'
;DGGREALRAGFRSIALAAGISLSSHAVAETQSIQPSGKAAVIAKTFAESTPAAPPEGPLPADAPNILVWMIDDLGFGQIGAFGGPIRTPTLDRLASRGLRYTNYHTKPICSASRAAFLTGRNPHTVHVGSHAASTTDFPGYYGRIPAAAGTIAENLRLQGYMTYALGKWDHLPPADSSRAGPFTYWPSGQGFQSHYGFLSADADNFAPVLWQDHEQVRVARGEAYHLTADMAHKATGWINARHSRDRAAPFFMYFATGATHSPHHAPQAYLDSYSGVFDSGWDVAQERILARQIELGLVPADTQLPTRPEGMRAWSDLSKIEREVAAKAMEAFAAQLTHADAEFGRILDALEMQGELDNTIVVVVADNGASAEGGPEGTYNENLFFNGRLVTAEENHARLEEWGGPRTYPHYPFGWAVAGNTPFRYYKQTAYEGGIRVPMILSWPEKIRDFGQIRRQFVDVSDLTPSLIEAAGLKPAPIVNGLEQMPFEGRSIVSTFAAADAPPIHETQYFELFGNRALWHGGWKAVVPHKLKAWDYSSRPFSDDQWELYDLNTEINERTNLAQSNPP
;
A
#
# COMPACT_ATOMS: atom_id res chain seq x y z
N ASP A 1 33.72 -44.19 -51.97
CA ASP A 1 33.18 -45.27 -52.80
C ASP A 1 31.75 -45.56 -52.45
N GLY A 2 30.92 -45.28 -53.38
CA GLY A 2 29.84 -45.95 -54.00
C GLY A 2 28.57 -46.01 -53.16
N GLY A 3 27.42 -45.73 -53.61
CA GLY A 3 26.89 -45.51 -54.96
C GLY A 3 25.41 -45.17 -54.79
N ARG A 4 24.98 -44.30 -55.67
CA ARG A 4 23.56 -44.00 -55.95
C ARG A 4 22.87 -45.26 -56.46
N GLU A 5 21.61 -45.44 -56.14
CA GLU A 5 20.61 -45.66 -57.19
C GLU A 5 19.18 -45.66 -56.70
N ALA A 6 18.32 -45.13 -57.47
CA ALA A 6 16.91 -44.89 -57.33
C ALA A 6 16.08 -46.16 -57.57
N LEU A 7 14.88 -46.21 -57.05
CA LEU A 7 13.76 -46.91 -57.66
C LEU A 7 12.43 -46.23 -57.43
N ARG A 8 11.83 -45.79 -58.51
CA ARG A 8 10.43 -45.39 -58.65
C ARG A 8 9.55 -46.66 -58.70
N ALA A 9 8.38 -46.60 -58.11
CA ALA A 9 7.09 -46.91 -58.72
C ALA A 9 6.06 -47.34 -57.68
N GLY A 10 4.83 -46.88 -57.84
CA GLY A 10 3.66 -47.61 -57.50
C GLY A 10 2.52 -46.83 -56.88
N PHE A 11 1.83 -45.97 -57.66
CA PHE A 11 0.47 -45.51 -57.32
C PHE A 11 -0.49 -46.69 -57.36
N ARG A 12 -1.22 -46.90 -56.27
CA ARG A 12 -2.56 -47.49 -56.32
C ARG A 12 -3.49 -46.79 -55.31
N SER A 13 -4.49 -46.11 -55.86
CA SER A 13 -5.60 -45.50 -55.17
C SER A 13 -6.44 -46.56 -54.47
N ILE A 14 -6.72 -46.38 -53.19
CA ILE A 14 -7.85 -46.98 -52.52
C ILE A 14 -8.67 -45.85 -51.95
N ALA A 15 -9.82 -45.58 -52.55
CA ALA A 15 -10.82 -44.69 -52.02
C ALA A 15 -11.57 -45.44 -50.91
N LEU A 16 -11.46 -44.96 -49.68
CA LEU A 16 -12.32 -45.36 -48.58
C LEU A 16 -13.19 -44.16 -48.23
N ALA A 17 -14.48 -44.24 -48.56
CA ALA A 17 -15.48 -43.27 -48.18
C ALA A 17 -15.75 -43.40 -46.66
N ALA A 18 -15.22 -42.48 -45.87
CA ALA A 18 -15.66 -42.27 -44.52
C ALA A 18 -16.47 -40.97 -44.50
N GLY A 19 -17.77 -41.10 -44.26
CA GLY A 19 -18.66 -39.97 -44.08
C GLY A 19 -18.29 -39.18 -42.79
N ILE A 20 -17.71 -38.01 -43.00
CA ILE A 20 -17.52 -37.05 -41.91
C ILE A 20 -18.75 -36.14 -41.90
N SER A 21 -19.62 -36.36 -40.94
CA SER A 21 -20.67 -35.40 -40.61
C SER A 21 -20.01 -34.12 -40.07
N LEU A 22 -20.02 -33.08 -40.86
CA LEU A 22 -19.67 -31.71 -40.44
C LEU A 22 -20.76 -31.25 -39.45
N SER A 23 -20.52 -31.45 -38.16
CA SER A 23 -21.20 -30.66 -37.15
C SER A 23 -20.75 -29.21 -37.31
N SER A 24 -21.66 -28.37 -37.76
CA SER A 24 -21.50 -26.92 -37.75
C SER A 24 -21.23 -26.45 -36.32
N HIS A 25 -19.95 -26.29 -35.96
CA HIS A 25 -19.60 -25.48 -34.83
C HIS A 25 -19.99 -24.05 -35.19
N ALA A 26 -20.97 -23.51 -34.46
CA ALA A 26 -21.27 -22.10 -34.47
C ALA A 26 -19.95 -21.38 -34.17
N VAL A 27 -19.38 -20.70 -35.16
CA VAL A 27 -18.36 -19.69 -34.97
C VAL A 27 -19.03 -18.67 -34.07
N ALA A 28 -18.59 -18.56 -32.81
CA ALA A 28 -18.98 -17.47 -31.96
C ALA A 28 -18.67 -16.19 -32.76
N GLU A 29 -19.72 -15.45 -33.09
CA GLU A 29 -19.57 -14.10 -33.60
C GLU A 29 -18.70 -13.34 -32.58
N THR A 30 -17.46 -13.10 -32.96
CA THR A 30 -16.67 -12.05 -32.36
C THR A 30 -17.48 -10.78 -32.53
N GLN A 31 -18.18 -10.35 -31.48
CA GLN A 31 -18.70 -9.00 -31.44
C GLN A 31 -17.48 -8.08 -31.61
N SER A 32 -17.26 -7.67 -32.85
CA SER A 32 -16.39 -6.56 -33.14
C SER A 32 -16.96 -5.39 -32.35
N ILE A 33 -16.21 -4.90 -31.36
CA ILE A 33 -16.50 -3.62 -30.71
C ILE A 33 -16.43 -2.61 -31.84
N GLN A 34 -17.60 -2.26 -32.38
CA GLN A 34 -17.72 -1.16 -33.34
C GLN A 34 -17.37 0.11 -32.56
N PRO A 35 -16.35 0.84 -32.95
CA PRO A 35 -16.09 2.14 -32.34
C PRO A 35 -17.35 3.01 -32.56
N SER A 36 -17.92 3.53 -31.49
CA SER A 36 -19.11 4.42 -31.50
C SER A 36 -18.76 5.83 -31.98
N GLY A 37 -17.92 5.95 -33.00
CA GLY A 37 -17.54 7.21 -33.60
C GLY A 37 -18.07 7.32 -35.05
N LYS A 38 -18.38 8.53 -35.51
CA LYS A 38 -18.68 8.76 -36.93
C LYS A 38 -17.52 8.26 -37.78
N ALA A 39 -17.80 7.35 -38.71
CA ALA A 39 -16.80 6.87 -39.64
C ALA A 39 -16.15 8.04 -40.42
N ALA A 40 -14.84 7.97 -40.61
CA ALA A 40 -14.17 8.94 -41.47
C ALA A 40 -14.73 8.88 -42.88
N VAL A 41 -14.99 10.04 -43.48
CA VAL A 41 -15.30 10.14 -44.90
C VAL A 41 -14.02 10.56 -45.63
N ILE A 42 -13.40 9.63 -46.35
CA ILE A 42 -12.22 9.91 -47.14
C ILE A 42 -12.66 10.27 -48.55
N ALA A 43 -12.57 11.56 -48.88
CA ALA A 43 -12.86 12.09 -50.19
C ALA A 43 -11.60 12.26 -51.05
N LYS A 44 -11.71 12.83 -52.24
CA LYS A 44 -10.57 13.04 -53.18
C LYS A 44 -9.56 14.07 -52.65
N THR A 45 -9.98 14.98 -51.83
CA THR A 45 -9.13 16.01 -51.22
C THR A 45 -9.30 16.05 -49.71
N PHE A 46 -8.29 16.58 -49.00
CA PHE A 46 -8.33 16.76 -47.57
C PHE A 46 -9.47 17.69 -47.14
N ALA A 47 -9.74 18.76 -47.93
CA ALA A 47 -10.79 19.70 -47.63
C ALA A 47 -12.23 19.11 -47.71
N GLU A 48 -12.39 18.06 -48.51
CA GLU A 48 -13.67 17.34 -48.69
C GLU A 48 -13.79 16.14 -47.75
N SER A 49 -12.70 15.79 -47.05
CA SER A 49 -12.66 14.67 -46.13
C SER A 49 -13.15 15.09 -44.73
N THR A 50 -13.85 14.20 -44.07
CA THR A 50 -14.25 14.39 -42.67
C THR A 50 -13.48 13.36 -41.81
N PRO A 51 -12.64 13.80 -40.85
CA PRO A 51 -11.94 12.86 -40.00
C PRO A 51 -12.93 12.09 -39.10
N ALA A 52 -12.61 10.85 -38.80
CA ALA A 52 -13.29 10.15 -37.71
C ALA A 52 -12.97 10.88 -36.40
N ALA A 53 -13.99 11.14 -35.59
CA ALA A 53 -13.72 11.47 -34.21
C ALA A 53 -13.10 10.24 -33.54
N PRO A 54 -12.05 10.38 -32.73
CA PRO A 54 -11.63 9.28 -31.87
C PRO A 54 -12.84 8.77 -31.09
N PRO A 55 -12.99 7.45 -30.90
CA PRO A 55 -14.05 6.96 -30.05
C PRO A 55 -13.92 7.65 -28.68
N GLU A 56 -14.98 8.35 -28.27
CA GLU A 56 -15.03 8.86 -26.91
C GLU A 56 -14.94 7.64 -25.98
N GLY A 57 -13.98 7.63 -25.07
CA GLY A 57 -13.84 6.59 -24.07
C GLY A 57 -15.07 6.58 -23.14
N PRO A 58 -15.26 5.53 -22.33
CA PRO A 58 -16.38 5.42 -21.40
C PRO A 58 -16.32 6.43 -20.23
N LEU A 59 -15.37 7.37 -20.23
CA LEU A 59 -15.20 8.33 -19.16
C LEU A 59 -16.40 9.26 -18.99
N PRO A 60 -16.96 9.37 -17.79
CA PRO A 60 -17.88 10.47 -17.45
C PRO A 60 -17.21 11.83 -17.67
N ALA A 61 -17.98 12.83 -18.10
CA ALA A 61 -17.45 14.17 -18.34
C ALA A 61 -16.88 14.84 -17.08
N ASP A 62 -17.35 14.43 -15.90
CA ASP A 62 -16.95 14.88 -14.57
C ASP A 62 -16.10 13.85 -13.82
N ALA A 63 -15.45 12.91 -14.54
CA ALA A 63 -14.61 11.90 -13.93
C ALA A 63 -13.52 12.52 -13.02
N PRO A 64 -13.43 12.11 -11.74
CA PRO A 64 -12.50 12.72 -10.80
C PRO A 64 -11.06 12.30 -11.07
N ASN A 65 -10.10 13.12 -10.70
CA ASN A 65 -8.75 12.64 -10.48
C ASN A 65 -8.71 11.72 -9.25
N ILE A 66 -7.75 10.81 -9.20
CA ILE A 66 -7.55 9.89 -8.08
C ILE A 66 -6.09 9.98 -7.63
N LEU A 67 -5.86 10.39 -6.39
CA LEU A 67 -4.55 10.48 -5.77
C LEU A 67 -4.54 9.60 -4.51
N VAL A 68 -3.71 8.57 -4.52
CA VAL A 68 -3.54 7.67 -3.36
C VAL A 68 -2.14 7.85 -2.80
N TRP A 69 -2.03 8.31 -1.56
CA TRP A 69 -0.78 8.27 -0.81
C TRP A 69 -0.78 7.05 0.10
N MET A 70 0.08 6.09 -0.24
CA MET A 70 0.35 4.93 0.61
C MET A 70 1.62 5.18 1.42
N ILE A 71 1.44 5.37 2.71
CA ILE A 71 2.51 5.58 3.69
C ILE A 71 2.99 4.21 4.15
N ASP A 72 4.29 4.06 4.29
CA ASP A 72 4.94 2.80 4.67
C ASP A 72 5.10 2.73 6.20
N ASP A 73 4.72 1.60 6.82
CA ASP A 73 4.93 1.33 8.26
C ASP A 73 4.30 2.36 9.23
N LEU A 74 3.15 2.93 8.91
CA LEU A 74 2.50 3.93 9.75
C LEU A 74 1.48 3.33 10.70
N GLY A 75 1.69 3.46 12.01
CA GLY A 75 0.76 3.03 13.05
C GLY A 75 -0.44 3.95 13.22
N PHE A 76 -1.52 3.39 13.79
CA PHE A 76 -2.82 4.07 13.97
C PHE A 76 -2.71 5.35 14.80
N GLY A 77 -1.84 5.39 15.81
CA GLY A 77 -1.70 6.50 16.77
C GLY A 77 -0.54 7.45 16.46
N GLN A 78 -0.01 7.53 15.23
CA GLN A 78 1.19 8.34 14.95
C GLN A 78 0.87 9.73 14.39
N ILE A 79 -0.20 9.91 13.61
CA ILE A 79 -0.57 11.19 12.99
C ILE A 79 -1.58 11.99 13.82
N GLY A 80 -1.54 13.33 13.72
CA GLY A 80 -2.39 14.24 14.49
C GLY A 80 -3.89 13.98 14.35
N ALA A 81 -4.37 13.74 13.12
CA ALA A 81 -5.76 13.41 12.83
C ALA A 81 -6.26 12.13 13.54
N PHE A 82 -5.36 11.26 14.01
CA PHE A 82 -5.65 10.04 14.76
C PHE A 82 -5.10 10.06 16.20
N GLY A 83 -4.89 11.25 16.75
CA GLY A 83 -4.49 11.46 18.15
C GLY A 83 -2.99 11.38 18.42
N GLY A 84 -2.18 11.21 17.37
CA GLY A 84 -0.73 11.08 17.45
C GLY A 84 0.02 12.38 17.76
N PRO A 85 1.27 12.27 18.23
CA PRO A 85 2.07 13.42 18.62
C PRO A 85 2.83 14.08 17.46
N ILE A 86 2.85 13.47 16.27
CA ILE A 86 3.63 13.95 15.14
C ILE A 86 2.85 15.01 14.37
N ARG A 87 3.51 16.09 14.02
CA ARG A 87 2.92 17.22 13.29
C ARG A 87 2.72 16.86 11.82
N THR A 88 1.46 16.73 11.42
CA THR A 88 1.04 16.38 10.06
C THR A 88 -0.07 17.31 9.57
N PRO A 89 0.22 18.63 9.40
CA PRO A 89 -0.79 19.62 9.09
C PRO A 89 -1.52 19.38 7.77
N THR A 90 -0.87 18.77 6.78
CA THR A 90 -1.50 18.40 5.51
C THR A 90 -2.55 17.32 5.71
N LEU A 91 -2.21 16.25 6.46
CA LEU A 91 -3.16 15.17 6.81
C LEU A 91 -4.28 15.68 7.70
N ASP A 92 -4.01 16.58 8.64
CA ASP A 92 -5.03 17.20 9.50
C ASP A 92 -6.01 18.03 8.66
N ARG A 93 -5.52 18.80 7.68
CA ARG A 93 -6.34 19.53 6.71
C ARG A 93 -7.22 18.58 5.89
N LEU A 94 -6.67 17.50 5.36
CA LEU A 94 -7.43 16.50 4.61
C LEU A 94 -8.49 15.82 5.46
N ALA A 95 -8.15 15.43 6.69
CA ALA A 95 -9.08 14.81 7.63
C ALA A 95 -10.25 15.75 7.97
N SER A 96 -9.99 17.06 8.09
CA SER A 96 -11.03 18.07 8.35
C SER A 96 -11.97 18.32 7.16
N ARG A 97 -11.51 18.02 5.93
CA ARG A 97 -12.28 18.18 4.67
C ARG A 97 -12.72 16.82 4.08
N GLY A 98 -12.56 15.73 4.81
CA GLY A 98 -12.84 14.39 4.37
C GLY A 98 -13.39 13.51 5.49
N LEU A 99 -13.22 12.22 5.34
CA LEU A 99 -13.65 11.17 6.26
C LEU A 99 -12.45 10.49 6.88
N ARG A 100 -12.56 10.11 8.17
CA ARG A 100 -11.58 9.27 8.87
C ARG A 100 -12.19 7.89 9.09
N TYR A 101 -11.54 6.85 8.58
CA TYR A 101 -11.95 5.47 8.81
C TYR A 101 -11.13 4.91 9.97
N THR A 102 -11.81 4.53 11.04
CA THR A 102 -11.18 4.00 12.26
C THR A 102 -11.16 2.48 12.32
N ASN A 103 -11.73 1.82 11.32
CA ASN A 103 -11.81 0.37 11.22
C ASN A 103 -11.34 -0.12 9.83
N TYR A 104 -10.27 0.53 9.33
CA TYR A 104 -9.60 0.17 8.09
C TYR A 104 -8.46 -0.81 8.38
N HIS A 105 -8.43 -1.91 7.63
CA HIS A 105 -7.48 -3.00 7.79
C HIS A 105 -6.65 -3.24 6.54
N THR A 106 -5.39 -3.53 6.77
CA THR A 106 -4.40 -3.92 5.76
C THR A 106 -3.98 -5.37 5.95
N LYS A 107 -2.95 -5.80 5.23
CA LYS A 107 -2.27 -7.06 5.52
C LYS A 107 -1.08 -6.79 6.46
N PRO A 108 -0.58 -7.82 7.16
CA PRO A 108 0.46 -7.59 8.18
C PRO A 108 1.85 -7.21 7.60
N ILE A 109 1.96 -7.01 6.27
CA ILE A 109 3.21 -6.68 5.59
C ILE A 109 2.95 -5.86 4.33
N CYS A 110 3.89 -4.96 3.99
CA CYS A 110 3.83 -4.03 2.86
C CYS A 110 3.53 -4.69 1.51
N SER A 111 4.31 -5.69 1.07
CA SER A 111 4.13 -6.33 -0.24
C SER A 111 2.72 -6.90 -0.43
N ALA A 112 2.18 -7.58 0.58
CA ALA A 112 0.85 -8.17 0.55
C ALA A 112 -0.26 -7.12 0.49
N SER A 113 -0.14 -6.04 1.28
CA SER A 113 -1.09 -4.92 1.28
C SER A 113 -1.10 -4.17 -0.04
N ARG A 114 0.09 -3.90 -0.60
CA ARG A 114 0.24 -3.20 -1.88
C ARG A 114 -0.36 -4.01 -3.03
N ALA A 115 -0.10 -5.32 -3.08
CA ALA A 115 -0.73 -6.21 -4.04
C ALA A 115 -2.25 -6.27 -3.88
N ALA A 116 -2.76 -6.36 -2.64
CA ALA A 116 -4.19 -6.39 -2.37
C ALA A 116 -4.87 -5.07 -2.76
N PHE A 117 -4.26 -3.92 -2.44
CA PHE A 117 -4.73 -2.61 -2.91
C PHE A 117 -4.79 -2.56 -4.44
N LEU A 118 -3.66 -2.80 -5.10
CA LEU A 118 -3.57 -2.62 -6.56
C LEU A 118 -4.52 -3.55 -7.33
N THR A 119 -4.77 -4.75 -6.82
CA THR A 119 -5.58 -5.75 -7.53
C THR A 119 -7.03 -5.84 -7.07
N GLY A 120 -7.39 -5.30 -5.91
CA GLY A 120 -8.71 -5.47 -5.31
C GLY A 120 -9.01 -6.92 -4.90
N ARG A 121 -7.98 -7.70 -4.57
CA ARG A 121 -8.07 -9.14 -4.22
C ARG A 121 -7.21 -9.45 -3.00
N ASN A 122 -7.52 -10.56 -2.33
CA ASN A 122 -6.65 -11.05 -1.27
C ASN A 122 -5.24 -11.38 -1.82
N PRO A 123 -4.19 -11.11 -1.06
CA PRO A 123 -2.82 -11.22 -1.58
C PRO A 123 -2.45 -12.67 -1.94
N HIS A 124 -2.99 -13.67 -1.23
CA HIS A 124 -2.76 -15.08 -1.57
C HIS A 124 -3.41 -15.48 -2.89
N THR A 125 -4.58 -14.92 -3.21
CA THR A 125 -5.26 -15.15 -4.50
C THR A 125 -4.43 -14.64 -5.67
N VAL A 126 -3.69 -13.55 -5.45
CA VAL A 126 -2.79 -12.96 -6.47
C VAL A 126 -1.32 -13.30 -6.25
N HIS A 127 -1.06 -14.34 -5.46
CA HIS A 127 0.27 -14.94 -5.22
C HIS A 127 1.30 -14.05 -4.53
N VAL A 128 0.88 -13.00 -3.81
CA VAL A 128 1.74 -12.10 -3.04
C VAL A 128 1.36 -12.15 -1.55
N GLY A 129 1.15 -13.37 -1.02
CA GLY A 129 0.76 -13.60 0.37
C GLY A 129 1.88 -13.39 1.40
N SER A 130 3.11 -13.07 0.95
CA SER A 130 4.27 -12.86 1.81
C SER A 130 5.07 -11.63 1.35
N HIS A 131 6.15 -11.31 2.07
CA HIS A 131 7.11 -10.30 1.64
C HIS A 131 7.77 -10.70 0.30
N ALA A 132 7.97 -9.74 -0.59
CA ALA A 132 8.51 -9.99 -1.93
C ALA A 132 9.88 -10.69 -1.95
N ALA A 133 10.71 -10.47 -0.92
CA ALA A 133 12.00 -11.17 -0.77
C ALA A 133 11.89 -12.59 -0.22
N SER A 134 10.69 -13.00 0.25
CA SER A 134 10.42 -14.31 0.86
C SER A 134 9.52 -15.19 -0.01
N THR A 135 9.57 -15.01 -1.34
CA THR A 135 8.78 -15.77 -2.28
C THR A 135 9.19 -17.25 -2.34
N THR A 136 8.22 -18.09 -2.62
CA THR A 136 8.42 -19.55 -2.77
C THR A 136 7.69 -20.05 -4.01
N ASP A 137 7.93 -21.31 -4.42
CA ASP A 137 7.25 -21.93 -5.56
C ASP A 137 5.86 -22.52 -5.19
N PHE A 138 5.31 -22.13 -4.03
CA PHE A 138 3.97 -22.57 -3.64
C PHE A 138 2.88 -21.58 -4.10
N PRO A 139 1.67 -22.08 -4.47
CA PRO A 139 0.53 -21.23 -4.74
C PRO A 139 0.25 -20.25 -3.60
N GLY A 140 -0.05 -19.02 -3.94
CA GLY A 140 -0.23 -17.94 -2.96
C GLY A 140 1.04 -17.15 -2.63
N TYR A 141 2.25 -17.65 -2.98
CA TYR A 141 3.53 -17.08 -2.53
C TYR A 141 4.58 -16.87 -3.63
N TYR A 142 4.19 -16.90 -4.89
CA TYR A 142 5.13 -16.70 -6.03
C TYR A 142 5.71 -15.29 -6.11
N GLY A 143 5.06 -14.30 -5.48
CA GLY A 143 5.42 -12.89 -5.60
C GLY A 143 5.15 -12.29 -6.98
N ARG A 144 4.30 -12.93 -7.80
CA ARG A 144 3.99 -12.52 -9.17
C ARG A 144 2.49 -12.50 -9.39
N ILE A 145 1.94 -11.32 -9.58
CA ILE A 145 0.51 -11.10 -9.81
C ILE A 145 0.11 -11.73 -11.14
N PRO A 146 -0.93 -12.59 -11.18
CA PRO A 146 -1.39 -13.19 -12.44
C PRO A 146 -1.89 -12.15 -13.43
N ALA A 147 -1.64 -12.35 -14.71
CA ALA A 147 -2.04 -11.42 -15.78
C ALA A 147 -3.56 -11.17 -15.82
N ALA A 148 -4.38 -12.14 -15.40
CA ALA A 148 -5.84 -11.99 -15.30
C ALA A 148 -6.29 -11.15 -14.10
N ALA A 149 -5.41 -10.88 -13.13
CA ALA A 149 -5.69 -10.03 -11.97
C ALA A 149 -5.35 -8.57 -12.27
N GLY A 150 -6.04 -7.96 -13.24
CA GLY A 150 -5.82 -6.57 -13.62
C GLY A 150 -5.80 -5.62 -12.43
N THR A 151 -4.80 -4.73 -12.38
CA THR A 151 -4.64 -3.72 -11.34
C THR A 151 -5.65 -2.58 -11.53
N ILE A 152 -5.80 -1.73 -10.51
CA ILE A 152 -6.55 -0.48 -10.62
C ILE A 152 -6.00 0.40 -11.75
N ALA A 153 -4.67 0.48 -11.90
CA ALA A 153 -4.03 1.26 -12.95
C ALA A 153 -4.39 0.73 -14.34
N GLU A 154 -4.36 -0.61 -14.54
CA GLU A 154 -4.77 -1.23 -15.80
C GLU A 154 -6.25 -0.95 -16.10
N ASN A 155 -7.14 -1.14 -15.11
CA ASN A 155 -8.57 -0.88 -15.27
C ASN A 155 -8.87 0.57 -15.64
N LEU A 156 -8.24 1.54 -14.99
CA LEU A 156 -8.42 2.96 -15.24
C LEU A 156 -7.79 3.39 -16.57
N ARG A 157 -6.58 2.90 -16.88
CA ARG A 157 -5.88 3.18 -18.14
C ARG A 157 -6.69 2.74 -19.37
N LEU A 158 -7.27 1.53 -19.31
CA LEU A 158 -8.14 1.01 -20.38
C LEU A 158 -9.39 1.87 -20.62
N GLN A 159 -9.76 2.68 -19.64
CA GLN A 159 -10.92 3.57 -19.70
C GLN A 159 -10.55 5.04 -19.90
N GLY A 160 -9.27 5.36 -20.13
CA GLY A 160 -8.82 6.69 -20.55
C GLY A 160 -8.12 7.53 -19.48
N TYR A 161 -7.91 7.02 -18.26
CA TYR A 161 -7.10 7.69 -17.26
C TYR A 161 -5.62 7.73 -17.64
N MET A 162 -4.95 8.81 -17.30
CA MET A 162 -3.49 8.84 -17.20
C MET A 162 -3.07 8.18 -15.88
N THR A 163 -2.08 7.29 -15.92
CA THR A 163 -1.71 6.47 -14.75
C THR A 163 -0.25 6.64 -14.37
N TYR A 164 0.00 7.02 -13.12
CA TYR A 164 1.30 7.39 -12.58
C TYR A 164 1.64 6.61 -11.31
N ALA A 165 2.83 6.01 -11.23
CA ALA A 165 3.35 5.42 -10.00
C ALA A 165 4.61 6.16 -9.57
N LEU A 166 4.68 6.55 -8.29
CA LEU A 166 5.85 7.18 -7.68
C LEU A 166 6.25 6.46 -6.40
N GLY A 167 7.52 6.12 -6.29
CA GLY A 167 8.15 5.60 -5.07
C GLY A 167 8.23 4.09 -4.98
N LYS A 168 7.86 3.56 -3.83
CA LYS A 168 8.03 2.14 -3.47
C LYS A 168 7.09 1.23 -4.26
N TRP A 169 7.66 0.19 -4.88
CA TRP A 169 6.90 -0.85 -5.57
C TRP A 169 6.73 -2.12 -4.72
N ASP A 170 7.79 -2.74 -4.29
CA ASP A 170 7.88 -3.77 -3.24
C ASP A 170 7.00 -5.03 -3.37
N HIS A 171 6.47 -5.36 -4.53
CA HIS A 171 5.67 -6.58 -4.69
C HIS A 171 6.06 -7.38 -5.94
N LEU A 172 7.35 -7.38 -6.25
CA LEU A 172 7.96 -8.30 -7.21
C LEU A 172 9.20 -8.97 -6.60
N PRO A 173 9.50 -10.21 -7.00
CA PRO A 173 10.70 -10.90 -6.52
C PRO A 173 11.98 -10.12 -6.86
N PRO A 174 13.00 -10.08 -6.00
CA PRO A 174 14.25 -9.39 -6.28
C PRO A 174 14.92 -9.83 -7.59
N ALA A 175 14.77 -11.10 -7.98
CA ALA A 175 15.28 -11.63 -9.24
C ALA A 175 14.70 -10.94 -10.49
N ASP A 176 13.49 -10.38 -10.38
CA ASP A 176 12.78 -9.71 -11.49
C ASP A 176 13.03 -8.18 -11.48
N SER A 177 13.86 -7.65 -10.56
CA SER A 177 14.12 -6.20 -10.39
C SER A 177 15.35 -5.70 -11.15
N SER A 178 15.82 -6.41 -12.17
CA SER A 178 17.01 -6.04 -12.94
C SER A 178 16.68 -5.34 -14.26
N ARG A 179 17.67 -4.65 -14.85
CA ARG A 179 17.58 -4.04 -16.19
C ARG A 179 17.24 -5.03 -17.32
N ALA A 180 17.44 -6.30 -17.09
CA ALA A 180 17.10 -7.33 -18.05
C ALA A 180 15.61 -7.71 -18.03
N GLY A 181 14.84 -7.18 -17.07
CA GLY A 181 13.46 -7.61 -16.84
C GLY A 181 13.37 -8.98 -16.15
N PRO A 182 12.21 -9.66 -16.22
CA PRO A 182 11.04 -9.29 -17.01
C PRO A 182 10.29 -8.06 -16.47
N PHE A 183 9.82 -7.19 -17.37
CA PHE A 183 9.09 -5.97 -16.99
C PHE A 183 7.60 -6.17 -16.72
N THR A 184 7.10 -7.39 -16.89
CA THR A 184 5.67 -7.73 -16.70
C THR A 184 5.16 -7.38 -15.31
N TYR A 185 6.01 -7.48 -14.29
CA TYR A 185 5.66 -7.22 -12.89
C TYR A 185 6.11 -5.83 -12.40
N TRP A 186 6.74 -5.05 -13.28
CA TRP A 186 7.10 -3.66 -13.01
C TRP A 186 5.86 -2.77 -13.14
N PRO A 187 5.89 -1.52 -12.65
CA PRO A 187 4.75 -0.60 -12.78
C PRO A 187 4.20 -0.50 -14.21
N SER A 188 5.09 -0.42 -15.21
CA SER A 188 4.71 -0.35 -16.63
C SER A 188 3.94 -1.58 -17.12
N GLY A 189 4.34 -2.78 -16.68
CA GLY A 189 3.64 -4.04 -16.98
C GLY A 189 2.35 -4.23 -16.17
N GLN A 190 2.12 -3.38 -15.16
CA GLN A 190 0.95 -3.40 -14.28
C GLN A 190 0.01 -2.21 -14.52
N GLY A 191 0.08 -1.59 -15.71
CA GLY A 191 -0.88 -0.59 -16.16
C GLY A 191 -0.50 0.87 -15.89
N PHE A 192 0.66 1.16 -15.32
CA PHE A 192 1.14 2.54 -15.16
C PHE A 192 1.89 3.03 -16.40
N GLN A 193 1.48 4.18 -16.92
CA GLN A 193 2.08 4.80 -18.11
C GLN A 193 3.39 5.50 -17.81
N SER A 194 3.60 5.91 -16.56
CA SER A 194 4.86 6.48 -16.10
C SER A 194 5.14 6.04 -14.67
N HIS A 195 6.40 5.72 -14.42
CA HIS A 195 6.91 5.32 -13.11
C HIS A 195 8.17 6.11 -12.76
N TYR A 196 8.29 6.51 -11.49
CA TYR A 196 9.51 7.06 -10.92
C TYR A 196 9.66 6.63 -9.47
N GLY A 197 10.65 5.81 -9.15
CA GLY A 197 10.82 5.30 -7.80
C GLY A 197 11.79 4.13 -7.69
N PHE A 198 11.54 3.28 -6.71
CA PHE A 198 12.37 2.13 -6.40
C PHE A 198 11.55 0.84 -6.34
N LEU A 199 12.20 -0.29 -6.64
CA LEU A 199 11.54 -1.60 -6.78
C LEU A 199 11.65 -2.43 -5.50
N SER A 200 12.61 -2.11 -4.63
CA SER A 200 12.91 -2.76 -3.36
C SER A 200 11.90 -2.41 -2.26
N ALA A 201 12.06 -3.07 -1.11
CA ALA A 201 11.26 -2.82 0.09
C ALA A 201 11.55 -1.45 0.72
N ASP A 202 12.78 -0.97 0.58
CA ASP A 202 13.27 0.28 1.17
C ASP A 202 14.25 0.99 0.22
N ALA A 203 14.55 2.24 0.52
CA ALA A 203 15.54 3.02 -0.19
C ALA A 203 16.19 4.07 0.73
N ASP A 204 17.49 4.28 0.56
CA ASP A 204 18.19 5.42 1.16
C ASP A 204 17.61 6.73 0.61
N ASN A 205 17.12 7.62 1.48
CA ASN A 205 16.49 8.87 1.04
C ASN A 205 17.49 9.92 0.54
N PHE A 206 18.80 9.78 0.88
CA PHE A 206 19.85 10.70 0.44
C PHE A 206 20.70 10.16 -0.73
N ALA A 207 20.65 8.83 -0.97
CA ALA A 207 21.43 8.17 -2.01
C ALA A 207 20.69 6.97 -2.65
N PRO A 208 19.44 7.15 -3.11
CA PRO A 208 18.61 6.05 -3.57
C PRO A 208 19.08 5.44 -4.89
N VAL A 209 18.68 4.20 -5.11
CA VAL A 209 18.70 3.55 -6.43
C VAL A 209 17.31 3.68 -7.04
N LEU A 210 17.19 4.50 -8.08
CA LEU A 210 15.91 4.84 -8.67
C LEU A 210 15.79 4.39 -10.13
N TRP A 211 14.54 4.22 -10.52
CA TRP A 211 14.13 3.91 -11.89
C TRP A 211 13.11 4.94 -12.36
N GLN A 212 13.25 5.36 -13.61
CA GLN A 212 12.19 6.01 -14.36
C GLN A 212 11.80 5.08 -15.49
N ASP A 213 10.57 4.54 -15.40
CA ASP A 213 10.09 3.46 -16.26
C ASP A 213 11.06 2.25 -16.22
N HIS A 214 11.86 2.00 -17.25
CA HIS A 214 12.83 0.90 -17.31
C HIS A 214 14.29 1.36 -17.20
N GLU A 215 14.51 2.67 -17.05
CA GLU A 215 15.86 3.24 -17.02
C GLU A 215 16.27 3.59 -15.59
N GLN A 216 17.45 3.14 -15.19
CA GLN A 216 18.03 3.53 -13.92
C GLN A 216 18.45 5.00 -13.93
N VAL A 217 17.91 5.79 -13.02
CA VAL A 217 18.17 7.22 -12.93
C VAL A 217 19.31 7.49 -11.96
N ARG A 218 20.18 8.43 -12.32
CA ARG A 218 21.18 8.98 -11.40
C ARG A 218 20.68 10.31 -10.85
N VAL A 219 20.62 10.42 -9.53
CA VAL A 219 20.26 11.64 -8.84
C VAL A 219 21.45 12.21 -8.08
N ALA A 220 21.37 13.47 -7.65
CA ALA A 220 22.30 14.04 -6.69
C ALA A 220 22.29 13.19 -5.40
N ARG A 221 23.39 13.20 -4.66
CA ARG A 221 23.55 12.43 -3.42
C ARG A 221 23.97 13.35 -2.30
N GLY A 222 23.66 12.94 -1.06
CA GLY A 222 24.04 13.68 0.16
C GLY A 222 22.97 14.65 0.62
N GLU A 223 23.29 15.47 1.59
CA GLU A 223 22.36 16.29 2.37
C GLU A 223 21.51 17.29 1.55
N ALA A 224 21.95 17.65 0.36
CA ALA A 224 21.20 18.55 -0.54
C ALA A 224 20.08 17.84 -1.33
N TYR A 225 19.98 16.52 -1.25
CA TYR A 225 18.98 15.70 -1.93
C TYR A 225 18.13 14.96 -0.91
N HIS A 226 16.84 14.84 -1.17
CA HIS A 226 15.95 13.94 -0.41
C HIS A 226 14.90 13.34 -1.34
N LEU A 227 14.78 12.00 -1.32
CA LEU A 227 13.93 11.23 -2.22
C LEU A 227 12.47 11.69 -2.20
N THR A 228 11.88 11.93 -1.02
CA THR A 228 10.48 12.34 -0.91
C THR A 228 10.23 13.69 -1.58
N ALA A 229 11.15 14.65 -1.44
CA ALA A 229 11.05 15.96 -2.09
C ALA A 229 11.18 15.85 -3.62
N ASP A 230 12.08 14.98 -4.10
CA ASP A 230 12.25 14.70 -5.53
C ASP A 230 11.00 14.03 -6.12
N MET A 231 10.41 13.06 -5.42
CA MET A 231 9.15 12.42 -5.83
C MET A 231 7.99 13.43 -5.91
N ALA A 232 7.85 14.31 -4.92
CA ALA A 232 6.81 15.34 -4.94
C ALA A 232 7.01 16.34 -6.08
N HIS A 233 8.27 16.71 -6.37
CA HIS A 233 8.61 17.52 -7.54
C HIS A 233 8.22 16.82 -8.85
N LYS A 234 8.53 15.53 -8.98
CA LYS A 234 8.17 14.73 -10.16
C LYS A 234 6.64 14.63 -10.30
N ALA A 235 5.92 14.37 -9.21
CA ALA A 235 4.46 14.29 -9.19
C ALA A 235 3.80 15.59 -9.68
N THR A 236 4.22 16.74 -9.12
CA THR A 236 3.72 18.06 -9.54
C THR A 236 4.06 18.36 -10.99
N GLY A 237 5.25 17.94 -11.45
CA GLY A 237 5.64 18.08 -12.86
C GLY A 237 4.72 17.32 -13.81
N TRP A 238 4.35 16.08 -13.47
CA TRP A 238 3.43 15.26 -14.28
C TRP A 238 1.99 15.81 -14.26
N ILE A 239 1.50 16.27 -13.10
CA ILE A 239 0.20 16.93 -12.98
C ILE A 239 0.14 18.18 -13.88
N ASN A 240 1.16 19.04 -13.83
CA ASN A 240 1.25 20.25 -14.66
C ASN A 240 1.34 19.93 -16.15
N ALA A 241 2.13 18.95 -16.55
CA ALA A 241 2.26 18.54 -17.95
C ALA A 241 0.92 18.00 -18.51
N ARG A 242 0.22 17.15 -17.73
CA ARG A 242 -1.12 16.65 -18.07
C ARG A 242 -2.11 17.80 -18.21
N HIS A 243 -2.19 18.68 -17.23
CA HIS A 243 -3.08 19.84 -17.24
C HIS A 243 -2.84 20.74 -18.47
N SER A 244 -1.58 20.97 -18.84
CA SER A 244 -1.22 21.78 -20.00
C SER A 244 -1.57 21.12 -21.35
N ARG A 245 -1.56 19.78 -21.39
CA ARG A 245 -1.85 19.00 -22.60
C ARG A 245 -3.35 18.81 -22.80
N ASP A 246 -4.02 18.36 -21.75
CA ASP A 246 -5.45 18.05 -21.78
C ASP A 246 -6.00 18.12 -20.34
N ARG A 247 -6.60 19.26 -20.04
CA ARG A 247 -7.17 19.51 -18.71
C ARG A 247 -8.30 18.54 -18.34
N ALA A 248 -9.03 18.04 -19.33
CA ALA A 248 -10.18 17.17 -19.12
C ALA A 248 -9.77 15.70 -18.86
N ALA A 249 -8.54 15.29 -19.22
CA ALA A 249 -8.09 13.92 -18.99
C ALA A 249 -7.84 13.68 -17.49
N PRO A 250 -8.60 12.80 -16.80
CA PRO A 250 -8.37 12.51 -15.41
C PRO A 250 -7.10 11.66 -15.24
N PHE A 251 -6.52 11.67 -14.03
CA PHE A 251 -5.38 10.85 -13.70
C PHE A 251 -5.63 9.96 -12.48
N PHE A 252 -4.95 8.84 -12.44
CA PHE A 252 -4.71 8.04 -11.25
C PHE A 252 -3.23 8.12 -10.89
N MET A 253 -2.93 8.57 -9.68
CA MET A 253 -1.58 8.64 -9.15
C MET A 253 -1.44 7.81 -7.88
N TYR A 254 -0.55 6.82 -7.91
CA TYR A 254 -0.12 6.04 -6.77
C TYR A 254 1.18 6.64 -6.24
N PHE A 255 1.08 7.44 -5.17
CA PHE A 255 2.20 8.08 -4.49
C PHE A 255 2.55 7.23 -3.27
N ALA A 256 3.58 6.40 -3.37
CA ALA A 256 3.99 5.44 -2.38
C ALA A 256 5.38 5.81 -1.84
N THR A 257 5.41 6.62 -0.79
CA THR A 257 6.68 7.05 -0.20
C THR A 257 7.40 5.89 0.52
N GLY A 258 8.73 5.96 0.66
CA GLY A 258 9.45 5.13 1.60
C GLY A 258 9.26 5.57 3.06
N ALA A 259 8.72 6.76 3.30
CA ALA A 259 8.33 7.19 4.62
C ALA A 259 7.00 6.48 5.02
N THR A 260 6.93 5.89 6.21
CA THR A 260 7.83 6.03 7.35
C THR A 260 8.68 4.78 7.63
N HIS A 261 8.86 3.90 6.66
CA HIS A 261 9.78 2.76 6.77
C HIS A 261 11.22 3.27 7.01
N SER A 262 12.03 2.45 7.66
CA SER A 262 13.48 2.65 7.73
C SER A 262 14.08 2.75 6.29
N PRO A 263 15.12 3.57 6.10
CA PRO A 263 15.79 4.40 7.09
C PRO A 263 14.98 5.65 7.44
N HIS A 264 14.87 5.94 8.74
CA HIS A 264 14.19 7.15 9.21
C HIS A 264 15.06 8.38 8.92
N HIS A 265 15.09 8.77 7.66
CA HIS A 265 15.89 9.90 7.16
C HIS A 265 15.03 11.16 7.00
N ALA A 266 15.55 12.29 7.47
CA ALA A 266 14.91 13.59 7.23
C ALA A 266 15.96 14.70 7.05
N PRO A 267 15.62 15.81 6.35
CA PRO A 267 16.48 16.99 6.31
C PRO A 267 16.70 17.54 7.72
N GLN A 268 17.91 18.07 7.99
CA GLN A 268 18.36 18.48 9.33
C GLN A 268 17.37 19.42 10.04
N ALA A 269 16.76 20.37 9.34
CA ALA A 269 15.79 21.30 9.93
C ALA A 269 14.57 20.60 10.54
N TYR A 270 14.14 19.46 9.97
CA TYR A 270 13.05 18.65 10.52
C TYR A 270 13.53 17.85 11.74
N LEU A 271 14.76 17.28 11.71
CA LEU A 271 15.37 16.61 12.86
C LEU A 271 15.46 17.55 14.05
N ASP A 272 15.99 18.76 13.86
CA ASP A 272 16.15 19.78 14.90
C ASP A 272 14.80 20.18 15.52
N SER A 273 13.73 20.17 14.73
CA SER A 273 12.39 20.57 15.17
C SER A 273 11.74 19.60 16.16
N TYR A 274 12.30 18.40 16.32
CA TYR A 274 11.82 17.37 17.26
C TYR A 274 12.74 17.13 18.45
N SER A 275 13.85 17.88 18.58
CA SER A 275 14.80 17.72 19.68
C SER A 275 14.10 17.79 21.04
N GLY A 276 14.25 16.75 21.87
CA GLY A 276 13.67 16.63 23.21
C GLY A 276 12.18 16.34 23.28
N VAL A 277 11.46 16.22 22.15
CA VAL A 277 9.99 16.02 22.14
C VAL A 277 9.60 14.66 22.72
N PHE A 278 10.45 13.66 22.57
CA PHE A 278 10.16 12.28 22.97
C PHE A 278 10.88 11.81 24.24
N ASP A 279 11.49 12.71 25.00
CA ASP A 279 12.21 12.40 26.25
C ASP A 279 11.31 11.77 27.34
N SER A 280 10.00 12.02 27.29
CA SER A 280 9.04 11.41 28.22
C SER A 280 8.78 9.92 27.95
N GLY A 281 9.19 9.41 26.80
CA GLY A 281 9.16 8.02 26.41
C GLY A 281 7.83 7.46 25.98
N TRP A 282 7.87 6.18 25.57
CA TRP A 282 6.75 5.50 24.96
C TRP A 282 5.57 5.23 25.89
N ASP A 283 5.78 5.03 27.19
CA ASP A 283 4.66 4.81 28.13
C ASP A 283 3.78 6.05 28.23
N VAL A 284 4.39 7.22 28.45
CA VAL A 284 3.70 8.51 28.47
C VAL A 284 3.08 8.85 27.10
N ALA A 285 3.78 8.49 26.02
CA ALA A 285 3.25 8.69 24.68
C ALA A 285 1.97 7.88 24.44
N GLN A 286 1.92 6.60 24.83
CA GLN A 286 0.71 5.77 24.71
C GLN A 286 -0.47 6.36 25.49
N GLU A 287 -0.25 6.79 26.74
CA GLU A 287 -1.30 7.42 27.57
C GLU A 287 -1.85 8.68 26.90
N ARG A 288 -0.98 9.55 26.39
CA ARG A 288 -1.38 10.80 25.73
C ARG A 288 -2.12 10.54 24.41
N ILE A 289 -1.64 9.58 23.61
CA ILE A 289 -2.27 9.18 22.35
C ILE A 289 -3.68 8.66 22.63
N LEU A 290 -3.84 7.71 23.58
CA LEU A 290 -5.15 7.16 23.92
C LEU A 290 -6.10 8.25 24.43
N ALA A 291 -5.65 9.11 25.35
CA ALA A 291 -6.47 10.22 25.84
C ALA A 291 -6.95 11.12 24.69
N ARG A 292 -6.08 11.44 23.75
CA ARG A 292 -6.44 12.25 22.58
C ARG A 292 -7.37 11.50 21.61
N GLN A 293 -7.21 10.20 21.43
CA GLN A 293 -8.11 9.36 20.62
C GLN A 293 -9.52 9.33 21.20
N ILE A 294 -9.64 9.22 22.51
CA ILE A 294 -10.93 9.30 23.24
C ILE A 294 -11.57 10.68 23.04
N GLU A 295 -10.80 11.76 23.23
CA GLU A 295 -11.28 13.14 23.03
C GLU A 295 -11.79 13.38 21.62
N LEU A 296 -11.09 12.86 20.60
CA LEU A 296 -11.46 12.95 19.19
C LEU A 296 -12.61 12.01 18.81
N GLY A 297 -13.07 11.15 19.70
CA GLY A 297 -14.12 10.16 19.45
C GLY A 297 -13.71 9.06 18.47
N LEU A 298 -12.41 8.83 18.28
CA LEU A 298 -11.88 7.79 17.40
C LEU A 298 -12.08 6.40 17.95
N VAL A 299 -12.05 6.29 19.28
CA VAL A 299 -12.21 5.06 20.06
C VAL A 299 -13.26 5.26 21.16
N PRO A 300 -13.87 4.18 21.70
CA PRO A 300 -14.79 4.27 22.84
C PRO A 300 -14.15 4.94 24.07
N ALA A 301 -14.95 5.66 24.87
CA ALA A 301 -14.47 6.42 26.03
C ALA A 301 -13.88 5.54 27.14
N ASP A 302 -14.27 4.28 27.21
CA ASP A 302 -13.83 3.28 28.18
C ASP A 302 -12.64 2.44 27.69
N THR A 303 -12.11 2.74 26.51
CA THR A 303 -10.93 2.06 25.95
C THR A 303 -9.75 2.22 26.91
N GLN A 304 -9.07 1.11 27.19
CA GLN A 304 -7.86 1.07 28.03
C GLN A 304 -6.69 0.55 27.19
N LEU A 305 -5.47 0.89 27.56
CA LEU A 305 -4.27 0.36 26.90
C LEU A 305 -4.21 -1.18 27.04
N PRO A 306 -3.76 -1.89 26.02
CA PRO A 306 -3.54 -3.32 26.09
C PRO A 306 -2.38 -3.65 27.05
N THR A 307 -2.29 -4.93 27.45
CA THR A 307 -1.15 -5.42 28.20
C THR A 307 0.14 -5.22 27.40
N ARG A 308 1.17 -4.73 28.09
CA ARG A 308 2.51 -4.56 27.50
C ARG A 308 3.00 -5.87 26.89
N PRO A 309 3.47 -5.88 25.65
CA PRO A 309 4.01 -7.09 25.02
C PRO A 309 5.21 -7.66 25.79
N GLU A 310 5.35 -8.99 25.76
CA GLU A 310 6.51 -9.65 26.35
C GLU A 310 7.83 -9.14 25.76
N GLY A 311 8.77 -8.83 26.63
CA GLY A 311 10.09 -8.30 26.27
C GLY A 311 10.14 -6.78 26.10
N MET A 312 9.01 -6.08 26.13
CA MET A 312 8.99 -4.63 26.16
C MET A 312 9.26 -4.12 27.59
N ARG A 313 10.35 -3.40 27.75
CA ARG A 313 10.69 -2.78 29.04
C ARG A 313 9.88 -1.51 29.27
N ALA A 314 9.60 -1.17 30.54
CA ALA A 314 9.09 0.14 30.87
C ALA A 314 10.15 1.21 30.58
N TRP A 315 9.72 2.41 30.18
CA TRP A 315 10.66 3.51 29.92
C TRP A 315 11.51 3.85 31.16
N SER A 316 10.91 3.74 32.35
CA SER A 316 11.61 3.94 33.63
C SER A 316 12.75 2.95 33.88
N ASP A 317 12.67 1.74 33.29
CA ASP A 317 13.64 0.67 33.49
C ASP A 317 14.84 0.77 32.55
N LEU A 318 14.80 1.69 31.60
CA LEU A 318 15.89 1.95 30.69
C LEU A 318 17.02 2.74 31.38
N SER A 319 18.25 2.43 31.01
CA SER A 319 19.40 3.27 31.36
C SER A 319 19.31 4.66 30.68
N LYS A 320 20.15 5.58 31.11
CA LYS A 320 20.23 6.90 30.49
C LYS A 320 20.55 6.80 28.99
N ILE A 321 21.55 5.99 28.62
CA ILE A 321 21.97 5.80 27.22
C ILE A 321 20.83 5.23 26.37
N GLU A 322 20.13 4.20 26.87
CA GLU A 322 18.99 3.61 26.15
C GLU A 322 17.87 4.62 25.91
N ARG A 323 17.54 5.46 26.91
CA ARG A 323 16.53 6.53 26.75
C ARG A 323 16.95 7.58 25.72
N GLU A 324 18.22 8.02 25.76
CA GLU A 324 18.73 9.00 24.79
C GLU A 324 18.66 8.45 23.35
N VAL A 325 19.07 7.21 23.14
CA VAL A 325 18.97 6.54 21.84
C VAL A 325 17.52 6.38 21.39
N ALA A 326 16.66 5.89 22.27
CA ALA A 326 15.25 5.64 21.93
C ALA A 326 14.50 6.95 21.63
N ALA A 327 14.74 8.04 22.38
CA ALA A 327 14.16 9.34 22.11
C ALA A 327 14.63 9.88 20.76
N LYS A 328 15.95 9.84 20.48
CA LYS A 328 16.54 10.29 19.22
C LYS A 328 16.02 9.52 18.01
N ALA A 329 15.82 8.21 18.17
CA ALA A 329 15.27 7.37 17.12
C ALA A 329 13.82 7.76 16.75
N MET A 330 13.01 8.11 17.75
CA MET A 330 11.62 8.57 17.51
C MET A 330 11.58 10.00 16.95
N GLU A 331 12.53 10.86 17.33
CA GLU A 331 12.71 12.20 16.71
C GLU A 331 12.94 12.08 15.21
N ALA A 332 13.81 11.16 14.78
CA ALA A 332 14.12 10.93 13.37
C ALA A 332 12.89 10.41 12.59
N PHE A 333 12.16 9.46 13.16
CA PHE A 333 10.90 8.98 12.58
C PHE A 333 9.87 10.12 12.42
N ALA A 334 9.66 10.89 13.47
CA ALA A 334 8.71 12.00 13.45
C ALA A 334 9.10 13.09 12.44
N ALA A 335 10.39 13.37 12.34
CA ALA A 335 10.94 14.31 11.35
C ALA A 335 10.71 13.83 9.91
N GLN A 336 10.92 12.53 9.64
CA GLN A 336 10.65 11.91 8.34
C GLN A 336 9.18 12.04 7.94
N LEU A 337 8.26 11.71 8.86
CA LEU A 337 6.82 11.80 8.59
C LEU A 337 6.37 13.25 8.36
N THR A 338 6.83 14.19 9.20
CA THR A 338 6.50 15.62 9.02
C THR A 338 7.03 16.17 7.70
N HIS A 339 8.24 15.77 7.30
CA HIS A 339 8.78 16.12 5.99
C HIS A 339 7.93 15.53 4.85
N ALA A 340 7.54 14.26 4.96
CA ALA A 340 6.70 13.62 3.94
C ALA A 340 5.31 14.27 3.84
N ASP A 341 4.71 14.67 4.98
CA ASP A 341 3.45 15.43 5.02
C ASP A 341 3.57 16.78 4.31
N ALA A 342 4.67 17.50 4.52
CA ALA A 342 4.92 18.78 3.86
C ALA A 342 5.08 18.61 2.34
N GLU A 343 5.81 17.58 1.90
CA GLU A 343 6.02 17.31 0.47
C GLU A 343 4.73 16.83 -0.22
N PHE A 344 3.89 16.05 0.47
CA PHE A 344 2.56 15.71 -0.03
C PHE A 344 1.67 16.96 -0.13
N GLY A 345 1.79 17.90 0.81
CA GLY A 345 1.12 19.20 0.76
C GLY A 345 1.38 19.95 -0.53
N ARG A 346 2.61 19.93 -1.05
CA ARG A 346 2.97 20.57 -2.34
C ARG A 346 2.22 19.98 -3.53
N ILE A 347 1.91 18.67 -3.49
CA ILE A 347 1.10 18.02 -4.55
C ILE A 347 -0.34 18.51 -4.48
N LEU A 348 -0.91 18.61 -3.27
CA LEU A 348 -2.27 19.12 -3.08
C LEU A 348 -2.39 20.61 -3.46
N ASP A 349 -1.39 21.40 -3.12
CA ASP A 349 -1.36 22.83 -3.47
C ASP A 349 -1.29 23.03 -4.99
N ALA A 350 -0.57 22.14 -5.72
CA ALA A 350 -0.57 22.17 -7.18
C ALA A 350 -1.95 21.90 -7.78
N LEU A 351 -2.70 20.94 -7.21
CA LEU A 351 -4.08 20.65 -7.63
C LEU A 351 -5.04 21.78 -7.26
N GLU A 352 -4.87 22.39 -6.09
CA GLU A 352 -5.68 23.53 -5.65
C GLU A 352 -5.48 24.75 -6.55
N MET A 353 -4.22 25.08 -6.91
CA MET A 353 -3.90 26.15 -7.85
C MET A 353 -4.49 25.95 -9.25
N GLN A 354 -4.69 24.70 -9.67
CA GLN A 354 -5.33 24.35 -10.94
C GLN A 354 -6.86 24.32 -10.84
N GLY A 355 -7.43 24.45 -9.65
CA GLY A 355 -8.86 24.31 -9.39
C GLY A 355 -9.38 22.89 -9.56
N GLU A 356 -8.52 21.88 -9.37
CA GLU A 356 -8.83 20.45 -9.56
C GLU A 356 -8.94 19.67 -8.25
N LEU A 357 -8.50 20.25 -7.13
CA LEU A 357 -8.46 19.53 -5.84
C LEU A 357 -9.85 19.08 -5.38
N ASP A 358 -10.89 19.89 -5.60
CA ASP A 358 -12.25 19.56 -5.15
C ASP A 358 -12.83 18.36 -5.92
N ASN A 359 -12.48 18.18 -7.20
CA ASN A 359 -12.80 16.98 -7.99
C ASN A 359 -11.64 15.97 -8.06
N THR A 360 -10.87 15.88 -6.99
CA THR A 360 -9.86 14.84 -6.81
C THR A 360 -10.23 13.98 -5.61
N ILE A 361 -10.34 12.66 -5.81
CA ILE A 361 -10.43 11.69 -4.72
C ILE A 361 -9.03 11.53 -4.15
N VAL A 362 -8.81 12.01 -2.93
CA VAL A 362 -7.55 11.86 -2.21
C VAL A 362 -7.71 10.79 -1.13
N VAL A 363 -6.95 9.72 -1.23
CA VAL A 363 -6.93 8.63 -0.23
C VAL A 363 -5.55 8.59 0.40
N VAL A 364 -5.48 8.65 1.72
CA VAL A 364 -4.24 8.45 2.48
C VAL A 364 -4.42 7.23 3.37
N VAL A 365 -3.54 6.27 3.22
CA VAL A 365 -3.55 4.99 3.94
C VAL A 365 -2.14 4.56 4.29
N ALA A 366 -2.00 3.72 5.32
CA ALA A 366 -0.80 2.95 5.56
C ALA A 366 -0.91 1.54 4.95
N ASP A 367 0.21 0.88 4.71
CA ASP A 367 0.23 -0.49 4.19
C ASP A 367 0.27 -1.57 5.28
N ASN A 368 0.73 -1.24 6.47
CA ASN A 368 0.67 -2.05 7.69
C ASN A 368 0.89 -1.16 8.92
N GLY A 369 0.72 -1.73 10.10
CA GLY A 369 1.01 -1.02 11.35
C GLY A 369 2.50 -0.69 11.51
N ALA A 370 2.82 0.14 12.49
CA ALA A 370 4.17 0.54 12.84
C ALA A 370 5.10 -0.66 13.02
N SER A 371 6.34 -0.56 12.56
CA SER A 371 7.31 -1.65 12.49
C SER A 371 8.14 -1.79 13.77
N ALA A 372 8.38 -3.04 14.18
CA ALA A 372 9.28 -3.39 15.27
C ALA A 372 10.63 -3.97 14.79
N GLU A 373 10.95 -3.80 13.52
CA GLU A 373 12.15 -4.39 12.90
C GLU A 373 13.46 -3.76 13.39
N GLY A 374 13.39 -2.63 14.10
CA GLY A 374 14.56 -2.09 14.83
C GLY A 374 15.01 -2.92 16.04
N GLY A 375 14.21 -3.93 16.45
CA GLY A 375 14.52 -4.76 17.60
C GLY A 375 14.36 -4.06 18.96
N PRO A 376 14.87 -4.66 20.05
CA PRO A 376 14.70 -4.11 21.39
C PRO A 376 15.30 -2.72 21.62
N GLU A 377 16.48 -2.46 21.06
CA GLU A 377 17.28 -1.26 21.31
C GLU A 377 17.25 -0.25 20.14
N GLY A 378 16.51 -0.57 19.05
CA GLY A 378 16.64 0.15 17.80
C GLY A 378 17.97 -0.16 17.10
N THR A 379 18.20 0.49 15.98
CA THR A 379 19.46 0.33 15.24
C THR A 379 19.82 1.58 14.47
N TYR A 380 21.10 1.96 14.50
CA TYR A 380 21.62 3.01 13.61
C TYR A 380 21.76 2.51 12.16
N ASN A 381 21.65 1.20 11.94
CA ASN A 381 21.73 0.59 10.60
C ASN A 381 20.92 -0.70 10.54
N GLU A 382 19.73 -0.63 9.96
CA GLU A 382 18.80 -1.76 9.84
C GLU A 382 19.34 -2.93 9.00
N ASN A 383 20.30 -2.68 8.10
CA ASN A 383 20.96 -3.76 7.37
C ASN A 383 21.67 -4.76 8.30
N LEU A 384 22.09 -4.34 9.48
CA LEU A 384 22.65 -5.23 10.50
C LEU A 384 21.59 -6.19 11.04
N PHE A 385 20.38 -5.70 11.28
CA PHE A 385 19.24 -6.49 11.71
C PHE A 385 18.91 -7.59 10.69
N PHE A 386 18.76 -7.25 9.41
CA PHE A 386 18.49 -8.24 8.36
C PHE A 386 19.63 -9.25 8.14
N ASN A 387 20.83 -8.94 8.62
CA ASN A 387 21.96 -9.88 8.66
C ASN A 387 22.05 -10.64 10.00
N GLY A 388 21.01 -10.62 10.82
CA GLY A 388 20.93 -11.37 12.08
C GLY A 388 21.74 -10.76 13.24
N ARG A 389 22.15 -9.47 13.12
CA ARG A 389 22.90 -8.78 14.16
C ARG A 389 22.04 -7.71 14.83
N LEU A 390 21.75 -7.89 16.12
CA LEU A 390 21.22 -6.85 16.97
C LEU A 390 22.33 -5.90 17.41
N VAL A 391 21.99 -4.60 17.49
CA VAL A 391 22.91 -3.53 17.89
C VAL A 391 22.66 -3.17 19.35
N THR A 392 23.70 -2.92 20.14
CA THR A 392 23.55 -2.50 21.53
C THR A 392 23.24 -1.01 21.65
N ALA A 393 22.73 -0.60 22.80
CA ALA A 393 22.46 0.82 23.06
C ALA A 393 23.74 1.68 23.00
N GLU A 394 24.88 1.14 23.44
CA GLU A 394 26.17 1.83 23.38
C GLU A 394 26.67 2.02 21.95
N GLU A 395 26.50 1.01 21.09
CA GLU A 395 26.83 1.10 19.66
C GLU A 395 25.95 2.14 18.96
N ASN A 396 24.66 2.16 19.28
CA ASN A 396 23.71 3.15 18.80
C ASN A 396 24.08 4.56 19.28
N HIS A 397 24.40 4.71 20.58
CA HIS A 397 24.75 5.98 21.19
C HIS A 397 26.03 6.59 20.60
N ALA A 398 26.99 5.75 20.21
CA ALA A 398 28.21 6.20 19.53
C ALA A 398 27.93 6.88 18.16
N ARG A 399 26.71 6.74 17.63
CA ARG A 399 26.25 7.33 16.37
C ARG A 399 25.12 8.36 16.54
N LEU A 400 24.83 8.78 17.77
CA LEU A 400 23.64 9.57 18.12
C LEU A 400 23.53 10.88 17.30
N GLU A 401 24.64 11.58 17.08
CA GLU A 401 24.70 12.83 16.30
C GLU A 401 24.47 12.62 14.79
N GLU A 402 24.61 11.39 14.31
CA GLU A 402 24.43 11.05 12.89
C GLU A 402 23.02 10.53 12.59
N TRP A 403 22.20 10.30 13.65
CA TRP A 403 20.93 9.64 13.54
C TRP A 403 19.91 10.43 12.71
N GLY A 404 19.34 9.79 11.71
CA GLY A 404 18.39 10.41 10.78
C GLY A 404 19.02 11.11 9.58
N GLY A 405 20.38 11.26 9.59
CA GLY A 405 21.16 11.84 8.51
C GLY A 405 21.73 10.77 7.55
N PRO A 406 22.48 11.20 6.50
CA PRO A 406 22.93 10.33 5.40
C PRO A 406 24.03 9.32 5.78
N ARG A 407 24.51 9.32 7.03
CA ARG A 407 25.56 8.41 7.48
C ARG A 407 25.04 7.24 8.33
N THR A 408 23.73 7.18 8.55
CA THR A 408 23.03 6.09 9.27
C THR A 408 21.93 5.51 8.39
N TYR A 409 21.38 4.38 8.80
CA TYR A 409 20.22 3.72 8.18
C TYR A 409 19.28 3.29 9.29
N PRO A 410 18.67 4.25 10.03
CA PRO A 410 18.19 4.02 11.37
C PRO A 410 16.76 3.47 11.40
N HIS A 411 16.50 2.67 12.44
CA HIS A 411 15.17 2.24 12.84
C HIS A 411 15.00 2.36 14.36
N TYR A 412 13.85 2.82 14.83
CA TYR A 412 13.56 2.98 16.25
C TYR A 412 13.38 1.63 16.97
N PRO A 413 13.53 1.57 18.32
CA PRO A 413 13.22 0.37 19.10
C PRO A 413 11.73 0.04 19.12
N PHE A 414 11.40 -1.26 19.23
CA PHE A 414 10.01 -1.76 19.13
C PHE A 414 9.03 -1.15 20.14
N GLY A 415 9.49 -0.60 21.25
CA GLY A 415 8.64 0.14 22.18
C GLY A 415 7.89 1.30 21.52
N TRP A 416 8.53 1.97 20.55
CA TRP A 416 7.88 3.01 19.76
C TRP A 416 6.90 2.47 18.72
N ALA A 417 7.13 1.27 18.19
CA ALA A 417 6.14 0.61 17.33
C ALA A 417 4.85 0.32 18.10
N VAL A 418 4.98 -0.21 19.33
CA VAL A 418 3.82 -0.45 20.22
C VAL A 418 3.09 0.86 20.53
N ALA A 419 3.83 1.92 20.90
CA ALA A 419 3.24 3.23 21.15
C ALA A 419 2.55 3.81 19.90
N GLY A 420 3.18 3.66 18.74
CA GLY A 420 2.64 4.15 17.47
C GLY A 420 1.35 3.45 17.03
N ASN A 421 1.12 2.23 17.46
CA ASN A 421 -0.09 1.47 17.15
C ASN A 421 -1.22 1.65 18.18
N THR A 422 -1.01 2.50 19.21
CA THR A 422 -2.05 2.76 20.22
C THR A 422 -3.40 3.09 19.57
N PRO A 423 -4.52 2.47 20.02
CA PRO A 423 -4.65 1.65 21.22
C PRO A 423 -4.52 0.15 20.97
N PHE A 424 -4.07 -0.25 19.78
CA PHE A 424 -4.07 -1.64 19.32
C PHE A 424 -2.84 -2.41 19.78
N ARG A 425 -3.02 -3.72 19.85
CA ARG A 425 -2.02 -4.65 20.37
C ARG A 425 -1.03 -5.04 19.27
N TYR A 426 0.26 -5.13 19.60
CA TYR A 426 1.37 -5.50 18.74
C TYR A 426 1.63 -4.54 17.55
N TYR A 427 2.18 -5.04 16.44
CA TYR A 427 2.81 -4.27 15.36
C TYR A 427 2.91 -5.08 14.06
N LYS A 428 3.49 -4.49 13.01
CA LYS A 428 3.82 -5.11 11.71
C LYS A 428 4.27 -6.56 11.86
N GLN A 429 3.96 -7.40 10.90
CA GLN A 429 4.18 -8.86 10.84
C GLN A 429 3.28 -9.68 11.76
N THR A 430 2.41 -9.08 12.57
CA THR A 430 1.44 -9.81 13.38
C THR A 430 0.02 -9.62 12.85
N ALA A 431 -0.83 -10.62 13.05
CA ALA A 431 -2.23 -10.55 12.66
C ALA A 431 -3.13 -9.92 13.75
N TYR A 432 -2.55 -9.33 14.81
CA TYR A 432 -3.26 -8.52 15.77
C TYR A 432 -3.60 -7.14 15.21
N GLU A 433 -4.54 -6.45 15.83
CA GLU A 433 -5.02 -5.15 15.34
C GLU A 433 -3.89 -4.13 15.14
N GLY A 434 -2.85 -4.10 16.00
CA GLY A 434 -1.72 -3.19 15.82
C GLY A 434 -0.86 -3.48 14.58
N GLY A 435 -0.93 -4.71 14.03
CA GLY A 435 -0.23 -5.04 12.78
C GLY A 435 -1.03 -4.73 11.52
N ILE A 436 -2.36 -4.67 11.62
CA ILE A 436 -3.25 -4.63 10.45
C ILE A 436 -4.25 -3.47 10.45
N ARG A 437 -4.60 -2.90 11.60
CA ARG A 437 -5.55 -1.78 11.70
C ARG A 437 -4.82 -0.46 11.76
N VAL A 438 -4.98 0.34 10.72
CA VAL A 438 -4.17 1.53 10.45
C VAL A 438 -5.07 2.73 10.10
N PRO A 439 -4.54 3.96 10.09
CA PRO A 439 -5.34 5.12 9.73
C PRO A 439 -5.69 5.14 8.24
N MET A 440 -6.91 5.60 7.93
CA MET A 440 -7.31 5.93 6.56
C MET A 440 -8.05 7.26 6.56
N ILE A 441 -7.63 8.15 5.64
CA ILE A 441 -8.32 9.43 5.34
C ILE A 441 -8.77 9.37 3.90
N LEU A 442 -10.02 9.76 3.63
CA LEU A 442 -10.57 9.89 2.29
C LEU A 442 -11.23 11.26 2.14
N SER A 443 -10.77 12.05 1.18
CA SER A 443 -11.31 13.39 0.88
C SER A 443 -11.72 13.48 -0.58
N TRP A 444 -12.94 13.93 -0.82
CA TRP A 444 -13.48 14.27 -2.14
C TRP A 444 -14.50 15.40 -1.99
N PRO A 445 -14.05 16.65 -1.84
CA PRO A 445 -14.92 17.77 -1.46
C PRO A 445 -16.10 18.01 -2.40
N GLU A 446 -15.99 17.68 -3.69
CA GLU A 446 -17.10 17.84 -4.63
C GLU A 446 -18.29 16.92 -4.33
N LYS A 447 -18.05 15.70 -3.85
CA LYS A 447 -19.11 14.70 -3.63
C LYS A 447 -19.40 14.42 -2.15
N ILE A 448 -18.36 14.44 -1.29
CA ILE A 448 -18.50 14.21 0.16
C ILE A 448 -18.73 15.54 0.85
N ARG A 449 -19.86 15.68 1.55
CA ARG A 449 -20.23 16.88 2.30
C ARG A 449 -20.17 16.69 3.82
N ASP A 450 -19.98 15.46 4.28
CA ASP A 450 -19.91 15.07 5.67
C ASP A 450 -18.48 15.25 6.22
N PHE A 451 -18.00 16.49 6.18
CA PHE A 451 -16.61 16.84 6.48
C PHE A 451 -16.22 16.55 7.92
N GLY A 452 -15.02 15.97 8.10
CA GLY A 452 -14.42 15.69 9.40
C GLY A 452 -15.04 14.51 10.14
N GLN A 453 -16.02 13.82 9.55
CA GLN A 453 -16.74 12.73 10.21
C GLN A 453 -15.96 11.41 10.20
N ILE A 454 -16.35 10.53 11.11
CA ILE A 454 -15.75 9.21 11.29
C ILE A 454 -16.61 8.14 10.63
N ARG A 455 -15.95 7.14 10.05
CA ARG A 455 -16.53 5.91 9.52
C ARG A 455 -16.00 4.72 10.31
N ARG A 456 -16.90 3.83 10.73
CA ARG A 456 -16.59 2.69 11.60
C ARG A 456 -16.83 1.34 10.95
N GLN A 457 -17.32 1.32 9.72
CA GLN A 457 -17.46 0.09 8.95
C GLN A 457 -16.10 -0.60 8.81
N PHE A 458 -16.10 -1.93 8.88
CA PHE A 458 -14.92 -2.71 8.55
C PHE A 458 -14.61 -2.51 7.07
N VAL A 459 -13.37 -2.10 6.79
CA VAL A 459 -12.85 -1.90 5.43
C VAL A 459 -11.52 -2.65 5.32
N ASP A 460 -11.37 -3.45 4.28
CA ASP A 460 -10.11 -4.10 3.92
C ASP A 460 -9.39 -3.34 2.81
N VAL A 461 -8.09 -3.38 2.77
CA VAL A 461 -7.28 -2.69 1.75
C VAL A 461 -7.67 -3.09 0.32
N SER A 462 -8.16 -4.31 0.11
CA SER A 462 -8.64 -4.78 -1.19
C SER A 462 -9.93 -4.08 -1.65
N ASP A 463 -10.67 -3.43 -0.74
CA ASP A 463 -11.91 -2.72 -1.06
C ASP A 463 -11.67 -1.40 -1.80
N LEU A 464 -10.48 -0.83 -1.67
CA LEU A 464 -10.19 0.47 -2.24
C LEU A 464 -10.25 0.46 -3.77
N THR A 465 -9.74 -0.57 -4.42
CA THR A 465 -9.75 -0.66 -5.88
C THR A 465 -11.16 -0.69 -6.49
N PRO A 466 -12.07 -1.59 -6.11
CA PRO A 466 -13.45 -1.54 -6.61
C PRO A 466 -14.18 -0.25 -6.22
N SER A 467 -13.87 0.32 -5.05
CA SER A 467 -14.45 1.59 -4.60
C SER A 467 -14.05 2.78 -5.47
N LEU A 468 -12.76 2.88 -5.79
CA LEU A 468 -12.25 3.99 -6.60
C LEU A 468 -12.74 3.90 -8.06
N ILE A 469 -12.86 2.69 -8.61
CA ILE A 469 -13.44 2.46 -9.93
C ILE A 469 -14.93 2.87 -9.95
N GLU A 470 -15.71 2.45 -8.94
CA GLU A 470 -17.12 2.83 -8.82
C GLU A 470 -17.29 4.33 -8.57
N ALA A 471 -16.50 4.93 -7.68
CA ALA A 471 -16.54 6.37 -7.41
C ALA A 471 -16.21 7.22 -8.65
N ALA A 472 -15.39 6.71 -9.55
CA ALA A 472 -15.09 7.30 -10.85
C ALA A 472 -16.25 7.14 -11.87
N GLY A 473 -17.36 6.50 -11.49
CA GLY A 473 -18.50 6.23 -12.39
C GLY A 473 -18.21 5.12 -13.40
N LEU A 474 -17.22 4.27 -13.14
CA LEU A 474 -16.73 3.25 -14.06
C LEU A 474 -17.09 1.85 -13.58
N LYS A 475 -16.89 0.87 -14.47
CA LYS A 475 -17.00 -0.56 -14.15
C LYS A 475 -15.66 -1.24 -14.38
N PRO A 476 -15.37 -2.34 -13.69
CA PRO A 476 -14.19 -3.15 -13.98
C PRO A 476 -14.13 -3.54 -15.46
N ALA A 477 -12.96 -3.46 -16.06
CA ALA A 477 -12.74 -3.91 -17.44
C ALA A 477 -12.98 -5.43 -17.52
N PRO A 478 -13.80 -5.92 -18.46
CA PRO A 478 -14.05 -7.36 -18.56
C PRO A 478 -12.82 -8.16 -19.03
N ILE A 479 -11.95 -7.52 -19.77
CA ILE A 479 -10.72 -8.10 -20.32
C ILE A 479 -9.52 -7.24 -19.91
N VAL A 480 -8.51 -7.86 -19.32
CA VAL A 480 -7.24 -7.25 -18.97
C VAL A 480 -6.10 -8.12 -19.49
N ASN A 481 -5.06 -7.52 -20.06
CA ASN A 481 -3.93 -8.25 -20.64
C ASN A 481 -4.34 -9.36 -21.64
N GLY A 482 -5.48 -9.18 -22.32
CA GLY A 482 -6.04 -10.16 -23.26
C GLY A 482 -6.74 -11.36 -22.63
N LEU A 483 -6.92 -11.37 -21.32
CA LEU A 483 -7.58 -12.43 -20.54
C LEU A 483 -8.87 -11.91 -19.89
N GLU A 484 -9.84 -12.79 -19.68
CA GLU A 484 -10.99 -12.49 -18.84
C GLU A 484 -10.49 -12.09 -17.43
N GLN A 485 -10.96 -10.93 -16.95
CA GLN A 485 -10.50 -10.42 -15.66
C GLN A 485 -11.03 -11.29 -14.51
N MET A 486 -10.13 -11.68 -13.61
CA MET A 486 -10.52 -12.31 -12.35
C MET A 486 -11.48 -11.38 -11.58
N PRO A 487 -12.54 -11.91 -10.94
CA PRO A 487 -13.43 -11.08 -10.12
C PRO A 487 -12.68 -10.42 -8.97
N PHE A 488 -13.08 -9.20 -8.59
CA PHE A 488 -12.61 -8.59 -7.35
C PHE A 488 -13.15 -9.37 -6.15
N GLU A 489 -12.36 -9.48 -5.10
CA GLU A 489 -12.77 -10.02 -3.79
C GLU A 489 -13.09 -8.88 -2.81
N GLY A 490 -12.46 -7.72 -3.00
CA GLY A 490 -12.81 -6.49 -2.32
C GLY A 490 -14.20 -6.00 -2.73
N ARG A 491 -14.84 -5.24 -1.86
CA ARG A 491 -16.18 -4.70 -2.01
C ARG A 491 -16.17 -3.18 -1.92
N SER A 492 -17.02 -2.52 -2.70
CA SER A 492 -17.08 -1.07 -2.71
C SER A 492 -17.57 -0.48 -1.39
N ILE A 493 -16.87 0.54 -0.91
CA ILE A 493 -17.20 1.33 0.27
C ILE A 493 -17.93 2.64 -0.07
N VAL A 494 -18.30 2.89 -1.32
CA VAL A 494 -18.91 4.15 -1.79
C VAL A 494 -20.17 4.50 -1.00
N SER A 495 -20.94 3.50 -0.56
CA SER A 495 -22.11 3.70 0.32
C SER A 495 -21.78 4.43 1.62
N THR A 496 -20.56 4.30 2.13
CA THR A 496 -20.12 4.96 3.37
C THR A 496 -19.75 6.43 3.18
N PHE A 497 -19.61 6.90 1.94
CA PHE A 497 -19.24 8.29 1.66
C PHE A 497 -20.33 9.27 2.11
N ALA A 498 -21.59 8.89 1.94
CA ALA A 498 -22.73 9.71 2.28
C ALA A 498 -23.35 9.39 3.66
N ALA A 499 -23.11 8.19 4.21
CA ALA A 499 -23.81 7.72 5.41
C ALA A 499 -22.86 7.05 6.41
N ALA A 500 -22.81 7.58 7.64
CA ALA A 500 -22.02 6.99 8.72
C ALA A 500 -22.61 5.66 9.21
N ASP A 501 -23.90 5.45 9.02
CA ASP A 501 -24.67 4.25 9.38
C ASP A 501 -24.88 3.30 8.19
N ALA A 502 -24.12 3.44 7.10
CA ALA A 502 -24.15 2.51 5.98
C ALA A 502 -23.96 1.05 6.49
N PRO A 503 -24.66 0.07 5.86
CA PRO A 503 -24.55 -1.33 6.27
C PRO A 503 -23.11 -1.85 6.25
N PRO A 504 -22.80 -2.89 7.05
CA PRO A 504 -21.51 -3.56 6.97
C PRO A 504 -21.21 -4.06 5.55
N ILE A 505 -19.95 -3.90 5.14
CA ILE A 505 -19.50 -4.25 3.78
C ILE A 505 -19.00 -5.69 3.75
N HIS A 506 -18.31 -6.10 4.81
CA HIS A 506 -17.79 -7.44 5.00
C HIS A 506 -18.46 -8.14 6.18
N GLU A 507 -18.56 -9.46 6.04
CA GLU A 507 -18.94 -10.37 7.15
C GLU A 507 -17.72 -11.13 7.66
N THR A 508 -16.74 -11.41 6.81
CA THR A 508 -15.57 -12.23 7.14
C THR A 508 -14.35 -11.77 6.39
N GLN A 509 -13.21 -11.70 7.08
CA GLN A 509 -11.89 -11.45 6.48
C GLN A 509 -10.83 -12.27 7.22
N TYR A 510 -9.92 -12.90 6.47
CA TYR A 510 -8.76 -13.57 7.03
C TYR A 510 -7.48 -12.74 6.87
N PHE A 511 -6.50 -13.02 7.74
CA PHE A 511 -5.16 -12.45 7.71
C PHE A 511 -4.14 -13.56 7.95
N GLU A 512 -3.05 -13.55 7.21
CA GLU A 512 -1.94 -14.51 7.40
C GLU A 512 -0.61 -13.88 6.99
N LEU A 513 0.42 -14.12 7.80
CA LEU A 513 1.82 -13.88 7.46
C LEU A 513 2.74 -14.71 8.35
N PHE A 514 3.66 -15.46 7.73
CA PHE A 514 4.68 -16.24 8.46
C PHE A 514 4.12 -17.16 9.54
N GLY A 515 2.91 -17.68 9.33
CA GLY A 515 2.21 -18.52 10.29
C GLY A 515 1.37 -17.77 11.34
N ASN A 516 1.51 -16.46 11.50
CA ASN A 516 0.55 -15.65 12.23
C ASN A 516 -0.77 -15.62 11.44
N ARG A 517 -1.86 -16.05 12.05
CA ARG A 517 -3.15 -16.22 11.37
C ARG A 517 -4.26 -15.56 12.16
N ALA A 518 -5.21 -14.94 11.47
CA ALA A 518 -6.44 -14.47 12.09
C ALA A 518 -7.62 -14.60 11.15
N LEU A 519 -8.80 -14.76 11.74
CA LEU A 519 -10.09 -14.68 11.08
C LEU A 519 -10.96 -13.69 11.84
N TRP A 520 -11.40 -12.65 11.15
CA TRP A 520 -12.41 -11.72 11.64
C TRP A 520 -13.77 -12.11 11.05
N HIS A 521 -14.81 -12.15 11.89
CA HIS A 521 -16.19 -12.44 11.47
C HIS A 521 -17.18 -11.65 12.34
N GLY A 522 -17.89 -10.67 11.74
CA GLY A 522 -18.94 -9.92 12.42
C GLY A 522 -18.52 -9.23 13.70
N GLY A 523 -17.25 -8.76 13.78
CA GLY A 523 -16.68 -8.15 14.97
C GLY A 523 -16.01 -9.13 15.95
N TRP A 524 -16.19 -10.44 15.76
CA TRP A 524 -15.39 -11.43 16.46
C TRP A 524 -14.09 -11.70 15.72
N LYS A 525 -13.01 -11.94 16.47
CA LYS A 525 -11.71 -12.23 15.88
C LYS A 525 -11.04 -13.40 16.59
N ALA A 526 -10.78 -14.46 15.84
CA ALA A 526 -9.88 -15.52 16.25
C ALA A 526 -8.48 -15.19 15.72
N VAL A 527 -7.45 -15.26 16.58
CA VAL A 527 -6.06 -15.01 16.19
C VAL A 527 -5.14 -16.04 16.82
N VAL A 528 -4.11 -16.44 16.09
CA VAL A 528 -3.06 -17.31 16.61
C VAL A 528 -1.70 -16.69 16.34
N PRO A 529 -0.96 -16.35 17.39
CA PRO A 529 0.42 -15.91 17.25
C PRO A 529 1.32 -17.12 16.99
N HIS A 530 2.04 -17.10 15.89
CA HIS A 530 3.08 -18.09 15.58
C HIS A 530 4.47 -17.48 15.80
N LYS A 531 4.67 -16.26 15.32
CA LYS A 531 5.90 -15.49 15.46
C LYS A 531 5.56 -14.04 15.84
N LEU A 532 5.88 -13.64 17.06
CA LEU A 532 5.56 -12.31 17.58
C LEU A 532 6.72 -11.31 17.49
N LYS A 533 7.96 -11.79 17.59
CA LYS A 533 9.14 -10.93 17.61
C LYS A 533 9.80 -10.96 16.22
N ALA A 534 9.87 -9.81 15.55
CA ALA A 534 10.49 -9.68 14.23
C ALA A 534 11.97 -10.14 14.24
N TRP A 535 12.66 -10.00 15.37
CA TRP A 535 14.05 -10.38 15.58
C TRP A 535 14.27 -11.81 16.08
N ASP A 536 13.20 -12.59 16.27
CA ASP A 536 13.30 -13.98 16.67
C ASP A 536 13.21 -14.87 15.42
N TYR A 537 14.34 -15.47 15.05
CA TYR A 537 14.43 -16.37 13.91
C TYR A 537 14.26 -17.85 14.30
N SER A 538 13.91 -18.14 15.56
CA SER A 538 13.58 -19.49 15.99
C SER A 538 12.30 -19.98 15.31
N SER A 539 12.27 -21.26 14.95
CA SER A 539 11.07 -21.93 14.47
C SER A 539 10.41 -22.69 15.60
N ARG A 540 9.09 -22.62 15.70
CA ARG A 540 8.32 -23.50 16.58
C ARG A 540 7.31 -24.30 15.74
N PRO A 541 6.95 -25.53 16.18
CA PRO A 541 5.93 -26.32 15.48
C PRO A 541 4.55 -25.63 15.53
N PHE A 542 3.78 -25.73 14.46
CA PHE A 542 2.40 -25.27 14.43
C PHE A 542 1.48 -25.97 15.45
N SER A 543 1.85 -27.18 15.90
CA SER A 543 1.16 -27.89 16.98
C SER A 543 1.17 -27.17 18.32
N ASP A 544 2.09 -26.24 18.53
CA ASP A 544 2.24 -25.46 19.76
C ASP A 544 1.43 -24.17 19.72
N ASP A 545 0.82 -23.86 18.58
CA ASP A 545 -0.01 -22.69 18.41
C ASP A 545 -1.31 -22.81 19.20
N GLN A 546 -1.67 -21.73 19.89
CA GLN A 546 -2.91 -21.64 20.64
C GLN A 546 -3.75 -20.49 20.10
N TRP A 547 -5.01 -20.77 19.81
CA TRP A 547 -5.95 -19.78 19.36
C TRP A 547 -6.42 -18.90 20.52
N GLU A 548 -6.47 -17.63 20.26
CA GLU A 548 -7.10 -16.60 21.09
C GLU A 548 -8.38 -16.14 20.40
N LEU A 549 -9.39 -15.73 21.18
CA LEU A 549 -10.67 -15.24 20.68
C LEU A 549 -11.01 -13.90 21.33
N TYR A 550 -11.41 -12.93 20.53
CA TYR A 550 -11.73 -11.58 20.95
C TYR A 550 -13.08 -11.12 20.38
N ASP A 551 -13.85 -10.37 21.18
CA ASP A 551 -15.05 -9.65 20.73
C ASP A 551 -14.71 -8.17 20.54
N LEU A 552 -14.39 -7.78 19.31
CA LEU A 552 -14.02 -6.42 18.95
C LEU A 552 -15.23 -5.45 18.94
N ASN A 553 -16.47 -5.96 19.06
CA ASN A 553 -17.65 -5.11 19.24
C ASN A 553 -17.70 -4.51 20.64
N THR A 554 -17.13 -5.19 21.64
CA THR A 554 -17.11 -4.75 23.03
C THR A 554 -15.76 -4.22 23.45
N GLU A 555 -14.65 -4.76 22.94
CA GLU A 555 -13.29 -4.38 23.28
C GLU A 555 -12.40 -4.38 22.02
N ILE A 556 -12.19 -3.20 21.45
CA ILE A 556 -11.60 -3.03 20.11
C ILE A 556 -10.12 -3.40 19.96
N ASN A 557 -9.43 -3.75 21.04
CA ASN A 557 -7.95 -3.82 21.10
C ASN A 557 -7.39 -5.10 21.72
N GLU A 558 -8.16 -6.19 21.68
CA GLU A 558 -7.68 -7.56 21.95
C GLU A 558 -7.04 -7.75 23.34
N ARG A 559 -7.65 -7.16 24.40
CA ARG A 559 -7.13 -7.29 25.78
C ARG A 559 -7.59 -8.57 26.47
N THR A 560 -8.86 -8.92 26.29
CA THR A 560 -9.51 -10.01 27.00
C THR A 560 -9.68 -11.22 26.11
N ASN A 561 -8.81 -12.23 26.27
CA ASN A 561 -8.92 -13.47 25.52
C ASN A 561 -10.10 -14.32 26.04
N LEU A 562 -11.09 -14.54 25.19
CA LEU A 562 -12.34 -15.27 25.50
C LEU A 562 -12.30 -16.75 25.08
N ALA A 563 -11.19 -17.27 24.58
CA ALA A 563 -11.11 -18.65 24.06
C ALA A 563 -11.47 -19.70 25.11
N GLN A 564 -11.10 -19.51 26.38
CA GLN A 564 -11.41 -20.46 27.45
C GLN A 564 -12.89 -20.42 27.88
N SER A 565 -13.54 -19.25 27.80
CA SER A 565 -14.94 -19.07 28.18
C SER A 565 -15.92 -19.41 27.04
N ASN A 566 -15.42 -19.51 25.81
CA ASN A 566 -16.18 -19.84 24.61
C ASN A 566 -15.47 -20.96 23.84
N PRO A 567 -15.40 -22.17 24.35
CA PRO A 567 -14.79 -23.29 23.63
C PRO A 567 -15.54 -23.58 22.34
N PRO A 568 -14.85 -24.10 21.29
CA PRO A 568 -15.45 -24.38 19.99
C PRO A 568 -16.55 -25.44 20.03
#